data_adcc4586b338c6c4580850d2a15b2da4
#
_entry.id   adcc4586b338c6c4580850d2a15b2da4
#
_cell.length_a   1.000
_cell.length_b   1.000
_cell.length_c   1.000
_cell.angle_alpha   90.00
_cell.angle_beta   90.00
_cell.angle_gamma   90.00
#
_symmetry.space_group_name_H-M   'P 1'
#
loop_
_entity.id
_entity.type
_entity.pdbx_description
1 polymer ?
#
loop_
_entity_poly.entity_id
_entity_poly.type
_entity_poly.pdbx_seq_one_letter_code
_entity_poly.pdbx_strand_id
1 'polypeptide(L)'
;MRETLPEIARFSLSASIQQSVMNFGILMIQGLINSFGTIVMAAFAAAVKIDSFAYMPAQEFSNSFSIFTSQNYGAGDNKRVKEGVRSSVKITLFFCIAVSVFIFVGAKYLMTIFVNPEETEIIRIGVQYLRIEGTFYCGIGLLFLLYAYYRGIGKPEMSVVLTVISLGTRVILAYTLAPVFGVAMIWWAIPIGWFLADLTGVLYMNKSKIGR
;
A
#
# COMPACT_ATOMS: atom_id res chain seq x y z
N MET A 1 19.95 2.52 -29.25
CA MET A 1 20.16 3.48 -28.14
C MET A 1 19.25 4.71 -28.17
N ARG A 2 18.98 5.37 -29.33
CA ARG A 2 18.10 6.55 -29.36
C ARG A 2 16.61 6.24 -29.13
N GLU A 3 16.15 5.06 -29.47
CA GLU A 3 14.72 4.65 -29.34
C GLU A 3 14.35 4.20 -27.91
N THR A 4 15.30 3.72 -27.12
CA THR A 4 15.08 3.27 -25.74
C THR A 4 15.06 4.43 -24.73
N LEU A 5 15.67 5.57 -25.07
CA LEU A 5 15.78 6.71 -24.16
C LEU A 5 14.42 7.33 -23.77
N PRO A 6 13.47 7.55 -24.70
CA PRO A 6 12.14 8.06 -24.35
C PRO A 6 11.35 7.10 -23.45
N GLU A 7 11.52 5.80 -23.65
CA GLU A 7 10.85 4.78 -22.82
C GLU A 7 11.41 4.78 -21.39
N ILE A 8 12.74 4.80 -21.25
CA ILE A 8 13.38 4.91 -19.93
C ILE A 8 12.94 6.20 -19.23
N ALA A 9 12.92 7.33 -19.95
CA ALA A 9 12.46 8.60 -19.38
C ALA A 9 11.01 8.54 -18.90
N ARG A 10 10.11 7.92 -19.67
CA ARG A 10 8.70 7.74 -19.33
C ARG A 10 8.55 6.92 -18.05
N PHE A 11 9.25 5.78 -17.92
CA PHE A 11 9.22 4.95 -16.72
C PHE A 11 9.78 5.69 -15.50
N SER A 12 10.93 6.34 -15.66
CA SER A 12 11.57 7.12 -14.59
C SER A 12 10.69 8.27 -14.13
N LEU A 13 10.07 9.01 -15.05
CA LEU A 13 9.17 10.10 -14.73
C LEU A 13 7.93 9.61 -14.00
N SER A 14 7.31 8.53 -14.47
CA SER A 14 6.14 7.93 -13.81
C SER A 14 6.48 7.45 -12.40
N ALA A 15 7.63 6.81 -12.21
CA ALA A 15 8.09 6.36 -10.88
C ALA A 15 8.38 7.54 -9.95
N SER A 16 8.99 8.62 -10.47
CA SER A 16 9.27 9.82 -9.69
C SER A 16 7.99 10.55 -9.28
N ILE A 17 7.02 10.67 -10.19
CA ILE A 17 5.70 11.25 -9.88
C ILE A 17 4.99 10.39 -8.84
N GLN A 18 4.97 9.06 -9.01
CA GLN A 18 4.36 8.15 -8.06
C GLN A 18 4.95 8.32 -6.65
N GLN A 19 6.29 8.34 -6.56
CA GLN A 19 6.98 8.50 -5.27
C GLN A 19 6.72 9.87 -4.65
N SER A 20 6.68 10.94 -5.46
CA SER A 20 6.37 12.29 -4.98
C SER A 20 4.94 12.38 -4.45
N VAL A 21 3.96 11.81 -5.15
CA VAL A 21 2.56 11.74 -4.69
C VAL A 21 2.47 10.96 -3.37
N MET A 22 3.17 9.82 -3.27
CA MET A 22 3.21 9.02 -2.04
C MET A 22 3.76 9.84 -0.87
N ASN A 23 4.91 10.46 -1.03
CA ASN A 23 5.55 11.24 0.03
C ASN A 23 4.68 12.43 0.45
N PHE A 24 4.09 13.13 -0.52
CA PHE A 24 3.21 14.27 -0.24
C PHE A 24 1.96 13.84 0.52
N GLY A 25 1.32 12.74 0.11
CA GLY A 25 0.16 12.20 0.82
C GLY A 25 0.48 11.76 2.25
N ILE A 26 1.64 11.13 2.45
CA ILE A 26 2.12 10.77 3.81
C ILE A 26 2.32 12.03 4.66
N LEU A 27 2.98 13.06 4.12
CA LEU A 27 3.21 14.31 4.85
C LEU A 27 1.90 15.01 5.22
N MET A 28 0.91 15.03 4.34
CA MET A 28 -0.41 15.59 4.65
C MET A 28 -1.07 14.85 5.82
N ILE A 29 -1.09 13.51 5.79
CA ILE A 29 -1.64 12.71 6.88
C ILE A 29 -0.87 12.94 8.18
N GLN A 30 0.45 13.02 8.12
CA GLN A 30 1.28 13.30 9.29
C GLN A 30 1.00 14.68 9.87
N GLY A 31 0.79 15.68 9.01
CA GLY A 31 0.35 17.02 9.42
C GLY A 31 -1.00 17.00 10.16
N LEU A 32 -1.96 16.23 9.66
CA LEU A 32 -3.25 16.04 10.32
C LEU A 32 -3.10 15.32 11.66
N ILE A 33 -2.30 14.26 11.75
CA ILE A 33 -2.04 13.54 13.00
C ILE A 33 -1.43 14.44 14.05
N ASN A 34 -0.53 15.35 13.65
CA ASN A 34 0.09 16.32 14.56
C ASN A 34 -0.94 17.23 15.23
N SER A 35 -2.06 17.53 14.56
CA SER A 35 -3.13 18.35 15.14
C SER A 35 -3.90 17.64 16.27
N PHE A 36 -3.79 16.32 16.39
CA PHE A 36 -4.39 15.52 17.47
C PHE A 36 -3.51 15.40 18.73
N GLY A 37 -2.34 16.03 18.72
CA GLY A 37 -1.46 16.12 19.88
C GLY A 37 -0.35 15.07 19.95
N THR A 38 0.55 15.25 20.91
CA THR A 38 1.80 14.49 21.02
C THR A 38 1.60 12.99 21.28
N ILE A 39 0.56 12.64 22.04
CA ILE A 39 0.23 11.23 22.34
C ILE A 39 -0.12 10.47 21.06
N VAL A 40 -0.96 11.06 20.20
CA VAL A 40 -1.35 10.45 18.92
C VAL A 40 -0.16 10.37 17.97
N MET A 41 0.69 11.42 17.93
CA MET A 41 1.92 11.42 17.15
C MET A 41 2.87 10.29 17.56
N ALA A 42 3.09 10.12 18.86
CA ALA A 42 3.97 9.07 19.40
C ALA A 42 3.41 7.67 19.08
N ALA A 43 2.11 7.47 19.26
CA ALA A 43 1.43 6.23 18.93
C ALA A 43 1.57 5.88 17.45
N PHE A 44 1.33 6.84 16.57
CA PHE A 44 1.45 6.67 15.13
C PHE A 44 2.90 6.38 14.71
N ALA A 45 3.87 7.13 15.23
CA ALA A 45 5.28 6.94 14.92
C ALA A 45 5.79 5.54 15.28
N ALA A 46 5.36 4.97 16.40
CA ALA A 46 5.69 3.61 16.80
C ALA A 46 4.95 2.58 15.92
N ALA A 47 3.64 2.77 15.73
CA ALA A 47 2.81 1.83 14.98
C ALA A 47 3.21 1.73 13.50
N VAL A 48 3.53 2.83 12.82
CA VAL A 48 3.99 2.84 11.42
C VAL A 48 5.31 2.10 11.24
N LYS A 49 6.21 2.10 12.22
CA LYS A 49 7.44 1.30 12.14
C LYS A 49 7.12 -0.19 12.13
N ILE A 50 6.23 -0.65 13.01
CA ILE A 50 5.77 -2.04 13.06
C ILE A 50 5.10 -2.42 11.74
N ASP A 51 4.20 -1.56 11.27
CA ASP A 51 3.44 -1.71 10.03
C ASP A 51 4.37 -1.84 8.81
N SER A 52 5.40 -1.00 8.72
CA SER A 52 6.39 -1.06 7.65
C SER A 52 7.12 -2.40 7.59
N PHE A 53 7.52 -2.95 8.73
CA PHE A 53 8.13 -4.29 8.78
C PHE A 53 7.15 -5.38 8.34
N ALA A 54 5.86 -5.22 8.63
CA ALA A 54 4.84 -6.21 8.32
C ALA A 54 4.58 -6.33 6.81
N TYR A 55 4.49 -5.21 6.07
CA TYR A 55 4.18 -5.26 4.64
C TYR A 55 5.41 -5.22 3.72
N MET A 56 6.60 -4.88 4.22
CA MET A 56 7.83 -4.81 3.41
C MET A 56 8.11 -6.09 2.60
N PRO A 57 7.97 -7.33 3.14
CA PRO A 57 8.18 -8.53 2.35
C PRO A 57 7.20 -8.66 1.18
N ALA A 58 5.93 -8.26 1.35
CA ALA A 58 4.95 -8.26 0.26
C ALA A 58 5.30 -7.23 -0.82
N GLN A 59 5.83 -6.08 -0.43
CA GLN A 59 6.31 -5.05 -1.35
C GLN A 59 7.50 -5.56 -2.18
N GLU A 60 8.49 -6.18 -1.55
CA GLU A 60 9.67 -6.71 -2.26
C GLU A 60 9.33 -7.91 -3.15
N PHE A 61 8.41 -8.76 -2.70
CA PHE A 61 7.86 -9.82 -3.56
C PHE A 61 7.20 -9.23 -4.82
N SER A 62 6.45 -8.16 -4.66
CA SER A 62 5.80 -7.47 -5.78
C SER A 62 6.82 -6.82 -6.74
N ASN A 63 7.92 -6.27 -6.22
CA ASN A 63 9.01 -5.76 -7.06
C ASN A 63 9.61 -6.88 -7.92
N SER A 64 9.88 -8.04 -7.33
CA SER A 64 10.34 -9.24 -8.06
C SER A 64 9.32 -9.72 -9.09
N PHE A 65 8.03 -9.69 -8.75
CA PHE A 65 6.95 -10.02 -9.66
C PHE A 65 6.87 -9.04 -10.86
N SER A 66 7.21 -7.77 -10.68
CA SER A 66 7.29 -6.80 -11.79
C SER A 66 8.35 -7.22 -12.82
N ILE A 67 9.52 -7.70 -12.37
CA ILE A 67 10.59 -8.19 -13.24
C ILE A 67 10.14 -9.45 -14.00
N PHE A 68 9.55 -10.40 -13.29
CA PHE A 68 8.97 -11.61 -13.92
C PHE A 68 7.94 -11.25 -14.99
N THR A 69 7.04 -10.32 -14.69
CA THR A 69 6.00 -9.88 -15.61
C THR A 69 6.60 -9.21 -16.84
N SER A 70 7.57 -8.31 -16.69
CA SER A 70 8.19 -7.61 -17.81
C SER A 70 8.95 -8.56 -18.76
N GLN A 71 9.68 -9.53 -18.21
CA GLN A 71 10.39 -10.53 -19.01
C GLN A 71 9.44 -11.39 -19.85
N ASN A 72 8.37 -11.92 -19.23
CA ASN A 72 7.44 -12.80 -19.93
C ASN A 72 6.54 -12.02 -20.89
N TYR A 73 6.12 -10.81 -20.52
CA TYR A 73 5.34 -9.93 -21.40
C TYR A 73 6.17 -9.49 -22.62
N GLY A 74 7.44 -9.10 -22.41
CA GLY A 74 8.36 -8.77 -23.49
C GLY A 74 8.67 -9.94 -24.44
N ALA A 75 8.66 -11.18 -23.92
CA ALA A 75 8.78 -12.41 -24.72
C ALA A 75 7.46 -12.81 -25.43
N GLY A 76 6.35 -12.10 -25.22
CA GLY A 76 5.05 -12.43 -25.80
C GLY A 76 4.31 -13.59 -25.10
N ASP A 77 4.83 -14.12 -23.99
CA ASP A 77 4.23 -15.24 -23.24
C ASP A 77 3.15 -14.74 -22.25
N ASN A 78 2.02 -14.32 -22.82
CA ASN A 78 0.87 -13.87 -22.04
C ASN A 78 0.26 -14.97 -21.15
N LYS A 79 0.42 -16.24 -21.53
CA LYS A 79 -0.06 -17.37 -20.71
C LYS A 79 0.72 -17.42 -19.40
N ARG A 80 2.03 -17.34 -19.48
CA ARG A 80 2.91 -17.35 -18.31
C ARG A 80 2.72 -16.12 -17.42
N VAL A 81 2.45 -14.95 -18.01
CA VAL A 81 2.06 -13.76 -17.23
C VAL A 81 0.80 -14.02 -16.42
N LYS A 82 -0.26 -14.62 -17.01
CA LYS A 82 -1.51 -14.93 -16.29
C LYS A 82 -1.30 -15.95 -15.16
N GLU A 83 -0.53 -16.99 -15.42
CA GLU A 83 -0.19 -17.99 -14.41
C GLU A 83 0.60 -17.36 -13.26
N GLY A 84 1.56 -16.47 -13.59
CA GLY A 84 2.31 -15.67 -12.63
C GLY A 84 1.40 -14.78 -11.76
N VAL A 85 0.46 -14.06 -12.36
CA VAL A 85 -0.53 -13.26 -11.62
C VAL A 85 -1.31 -14.11 -10.63
N ARG A 86 -1.86 -15.26 -11.07
CA ARG A 86 -2.63 -16.15 -10.19
C ARG A 86 -1.81 -16.68 -9.02
N SER A 87 -0.58 -17.09 -9.29
CA SER A 87 0.32 -17.62 -8.27
C SER A 87 0.73 -16.51 -7.28
N SER A 88 1.09 -15.34 -7.80
CA SER A 88 1.48 -14.21 -6.96
C SER A 88 0.35 -13.71 -6.07
N VAL A 89 -0.89 -13.65 -6.59
CA VAL A 89 -2.07 -13.30 -5.77
C VAL A 89 -2.26 -14.30 -4.63
N LYS A 90 -2.17 -15.62 -4.91
CA LYS A 90 -2.33 -16.65 -3.86
C LYS A 90 -1.25 -16.54 -2.78
N ILE A 91 0.02 -16.38 -3.19
CA ILE A 91 1.16 -16.26 -2.27
C ILE A 91 1.00 -15.00 -1.41
N THR A 92 0.70 -13.86 -2.04
CA THR A 92 0.52 -12.59 -1.34
C THR A 92 -0.65 -12.64 -0.36
N LEU A 93 -1.80 -13.20 -0.75
CA LEU A 93 -2.95 -13.34 0.16
C LEU A 93 -2.62 -14.25 1.34
N PHE A 94 -1.98 -15.40 1.10
CA PHE A 94 -1.57 -16.30 2.18
C PHE A 94 -0.62 -15.60 3.16
N PHE A 95 0.42 -14.92 2.65
CA PHE A 95 1.36 -14.17 3.47
C PHE A 95 0.66 -13.04 4.24
N CYS A 96 -0.16 -12.22 3.57
CA CYS A 96 -0.85 -11.10 4.21
C CYS A 96 -1.83 -11.57 5.28
N ILE A 97 -2.56 -12.68 5.08
CA ILE A 97 -3.44 -13.25 6.11
C ILE A 97 -2.62 -13.68 7.33
N ALA A 98 -1.49 -14.38 7.12
CA ALA A 98 -0.64 -14.80 8.23
C ALA A 98 -0.10 -13.61 9.03
N VAL A 99 0.39 -12.57 8.33
CA VAL A 99 0.88 -11.34 8.96
C VAL A 99 -0.26 -10.56 9.62
N SER A 100 -1.45 -10.49 9.01
CA SER A 100 -2.64 -9.86 9.60
C SER A 100 -2.99 -10.48 10.95
N VAL A 101 -3.04 -11.81 11.03
CA VAL A 101 -3.31 -12.53 12.29
C VAL A 101 -2.20 -12.23 13.31
N PHE A 102 -0.94 -12.30 12.90
CA PHE A 102 0.20 -12.02 13.77
C PHE A 102 0.15 -10.61 14.37
N ILE A 103 -0.08 -9.59 13.53
CA ILE A 103 -0.17 -8.19 13.95
C ILE A 103 -1.41 -7.97 14.82
N PHE A 104 -2.58 -8.49 14.42
CA PHE A 104 -3.83 -8.30 15.18
C PHE A 104 -3.74 -8.84 16.59
N VAL A 105 -3.20 -10.05 16.76
CA VAL A 105 -3.03 -10.71 18.06
C VAL A 105 -1.87 -10.08 18.85
N GLY A 106 -0.74 -9.83 18.18
CA GLY A 106 0.50 -9.33 18.78
C GLY A 106 0.54 -7.82 19.00
N ALA A 107 -0.43 -7.04 18.50
CA ALA A 107 -0.38 -5.57 18.45
C ALA A 107 0.07 -4.91 19.77
N LYS A 108 -0.45 -5.36 20.91
CA LYS A 108 -0.09 -4.82 22.23
C LYS A 108 1.39 -5.07 22.55
N TYR A 109 1.86 -6.29 22.35
CA TYR A 109 3.25 -6.67 22.64
C TYR A 109 4.23 -5.97 21.68
N LEU A 110 3.85 -5.86 20.41
CA LEU A 110 4.65 -5.15 19.41
C LEU A 110 4.80 -3.67 19.73
N MET A 111 3.74 -3.02 20.24
CA MET A 111 3.81 -1.63 20.67
C MET A 111 4.77 -1.45 21.85
N THR A 112 4.82 -2.37 22.80
CA THR A 112 5.73 -2.28 23.96
C THR A 112 7.21 -2.44 23.61
N ILE A 113 7.55 -2.84 22.37
CA ILE A 113 8.94 -2.82 21.88
C ILE A 113 9.43 -1.39 21.66
N PHE A 114 8.52 -0.49 21.27
CA PHE A 114 8.85 0.89 20.88
C PHE A 114 8.39 1.96 21.90
N VAL A 115 7.48 1.58 22.79
CA VAL A 115 6.82 2.49 23.75
C VAL A 115 6.91 1.90 25.15
N ASN A 116 7.20 2.73 26.16
CA ASN A 116 7.23 2.28 27.54
C ASN A 116 5.87 1.68 27.93
N PRO A 117 5.82 0.50 28.58
CA PRO A 117 4.58 -0.12 29.04
C PRO A 117 3.69 0.73 29.92
N GLU A 118 4.25 1.74 30.61
CA GLU A 118 3.51 2.70 31.43
C GLU A 118 2.68 3.70 30.61
N GLU A 119 3.05 3.94 29.35
CA GLU A 119 2.37 4.85 28.42
C GLU A 119 1.12 4.19 27.80
N THR A 120 0.18 3.85 28.65
CA THR A 120 -1.00 3.03 28.30
C THR A 120 -1.86 3.63 27.20
N GLU A 121 -1.97 4.98 27.16
CA GLU A 121 -2.76 5.69 26.16
C GLU A 121 -2.11 5.65 24.77
N ILE A 122 -0.79 5.82 24.70
CA ILE A 122 -0.03 5.67 23.44
C ILE A 122 -0.17 4.27 22.89
N ILE A 123 -0.04 3.26 23.76
CA ILE A 123 -0.19 1.85 23.39
C ILE A 123 -1.62 1.60 22.89
N ARG A 124 -2.65 2.11 23.57
CA ARG A 124 -4.05 1.94 23.20
C ARG A 124 -4.33 2.46 21.78
N ILE A 125 -3.85 3.66 21.47
CA ILE A 125 -4.04 4.29 20.14
C ILE A 125 -3.25 3.52 19.08
N GLY A 126 -1.99 3.14 19.35
CA GLY A 126 -1.18 2.37 18.41
C GLY A 126 -1.74 0.97 18.15
N VAL A 127 -2.30 0.30 19.17
CA VAL A 127 -3.00 -0.99 19.00
C VAL A 127 -4.25 -0.82 18.13
N GLN A 128 -5.00 0.26 18.30
CA GLN A 128 -6.16 0.56 17.47
C GLN A 128 -5.75 0.71 15.99
N TYR A 129 -4.69 1.47 15.72
CA TYR A 129 -4.12 1.63 14.38
C TYR A 129 -3.74 0.25 13.79
N LEU A 130 -2.87 -0.50 14.47
CA LEU A 130 -2.36 -1.79 14.00
C LEU A 130 -3.47 -2.81 13.75
N ARG A 131 -4.53 -2.81 14.56
CA ARG A 131 -5.67 -3.72 14.36
C ARG A 131 -6.51 -3.34 13.17
N ILE A 132 -6.73 -2.04 12.93
CA ILE A 132 -7.48 -1.57 11.76
C ILE A 132 -6.67 -1.87 10.49
N GLU A 133 -5.45 -1.36 10.37
CA GLU A 133 -4.63 -1.58 9.17
C GLU A 133 -4.26 -3.06 8.98
N GLY A 134 -3.82 -3.70 10.05
CA GLY A 134 -3.42 -5.10 10.03
C GLY A 134 -4.50 -6.05 9.53
N THR A 135 -5.76 -5.77 9.81
CA THR A 135 -6.88 -6.57 9.28
C THR A 135 -6.97 -6.51 7.75
N PHE A 136 -6.51 -5.44 7.14
CA PHE A 136 -6.64 -5.18 5.70
C PHE A 136 -5.31 -5.29 4.92
N TYR A 137 -4.27 -5.93 5.45
CA TYR A 137 -3.01 -6.11 4.72
C TYR A 137 -3.15 -6.83 3.38
N CYS A 138 -4.20 -7.64 3.19
CA CYS A 138 -4.51 -8.19 1.87
C CYS A 138 -4.75 -7.09 0.83
N GLY A 139 -5.36 -5.97 1.20
CA GLY A 139 -5.58 -4.84 0.30
C GLY A 139 -4.26 -4.21 -0.16
N ILE A 140 -3.38 -3.82 0.78
CA ILE A 140 -2.08 -3.24 0.39
C ILE A 140 -1.21 -4.24 -0.40
N GLY A 141 -1.25 -5.53 -0.05
CA GLY A 141 -0.53 -6.57 -0.78
C GLY A 141 -1.01 -6.71 -2.23
N LEU A 142 -2.32 -6.67 -2.46
CA LEU A 142 -2.90 -6.68 -3.81
C LEU A 142 -2.57 -5.40 -4.58
N LEU A 143 -2.58 -4.25 -3.91
CA LEU A 143 -2.22 -2.97 -4.51
C LEU A 143 -0.76 -2.96 -5.01
N PHE A 144 0.18 -3.50 -4.22
CA PHE A 144 1.56 -3.67 -4.65
C PHE A 144 1.68 -4.58 -5.87
N LEU A 145 0.92 -5.68 -5.92
CA LEU A 145 0.90 -6.55 -7.10
C LEU A 145 0.33 -5.85 -8.34
N LEU A 146 -0.70 -5.01 -8.18
CA LEU A 146 -1.24 -4.21 -9.28
C LEU A 146 -0.21 -3.18 -9.79
N TYR A 147 0.50 -2.51 -8.89
CA TYR A 147 1.61 -1.62 -9.28
C TYR A 147 2.67 -2.37 -10.07
N ALA A 148 3.06 -3.55 -9.58
CA ALA A 148 4.07 -4.39 -10.20
C ALA A 148 3.61 -4.90 -11.58
N TYR A 149 2.37 -5.36 -11.69
CA TYR A 149 1.76 -5.81 -12.93
C TYR A 149 1.76 -4.71 -13.99
N TYR A 150 1.25 -3.52 -13.65
CA TYR A 150 1.16 -2.42 -14.61
C TYR A 150 2.54 -1.92 -15.05
N ARG A 151 3.50 -1.85 -14.15
CA ARG A 151 4.89 -1.56 -14.52
C ARG A 151 5.45 -2.64 -15.45
N GLY A 152 5.21 -3.92 -15.13
CA GLY A 152 5.71 -5.06 -15.91
C GLY A 152 5.14 -5.16 -17.32
N ILE A 153 3.91 -4.72 -17.56
CA ILE A 153 3.29 -4.70 -18.90
C ILE A 153 3.49 -3.37 -19.66
N GLY A 154 4.40 -2.51 -19.20
CA GLY A 154 4.71 -1.26 -19.89
C GLY A 154 3.70 -0.13 -19.71
N LYS A 155 2.88 -0.16 -18.65
CA LYS A 155 1.88 0.86 -18.31
C LYS A 155 2.12 1.51 -16.94
N PRO A 156 3.31 2.09 -16.68
CA PRO A 156 3.64 2.64 -15.37
C PRO A 156 2.71 3.76 -14.92
N GLU A 157 2.05 4.48 -15.85
CA GLU A 157 1.11 5.54 -15.53
C GLU A 157 -0.09 5.02 -14.72
N MET A 158 -0.51 3.76 -14.95
CA MET A 158 -1.58 3.17 -14.15
C MET A 158 -1.19 3.01 -12.68
N SER A 159 0.08 2.74 -12.38
CA SER A 159 0.57 2.72 -10.99
C SER A 159 0.43 4.10 -10.34
N VAL A 160 0.70 5.18 -11.10
CA VAL A 160 0.48 6.56 -10.64
C VAL A 160 -1.00 6.83 -10.36
N VAL A 161 -1.89 6.44 -11.28
CA VAL A 161 -3.35 6.61 -11.13
C VAL A 161 -3.85 5.90 -9.88
N LEU A 162 -3.46 4.64 -9.66
CA LEU A 162 -3.86 3.88 -8.48
C LEU A 162 -3.32 4.51 -7.18
N THR A 163 -2.09 5.05 -7.22
CA THR A 163 -1.51 5.78 -6.08
C THR A 163 -2.30 7.03 -5.76
N VAL A 164 -2.69 7.81 -6.77
CA VAL A 164 -3.52 9.02 -6.60
C VAL A 164 -4.89 8.66 -6.03
N ILE A 165 -5.52 7.59 -6.52
CA ILE A 165 -6.81 7.13 -5.99
C ILE A 165 -6.66 6.71 -4.53
N SER A 166 -5.68 5.86 -4.21
CA SER A 166 -5.46 5.36 -2.85
C SER A 166 -5.19 6.49 -1.86
N LEU A 167 -4.19 7.32 -2.14
CA LEU A 167 -3.77 8.40 -1.24
C LEU A 167 -4.73 9.59 -1.27
N GLY A 168 -5.26 9.95 -2.44
CA GLY A 168 -6.25 11.03 -2.56
C GLY A 168 -7.51 10.72 -1.73
N THR A 169 -8.04 9.51 -1.84
CA THR A 169 -9.16 9.05 -1.01
C THR A 169 -8.82 9.11 0.47
N ARG A 170 -7.63 8.60 0.84
CA ARG A 170 -7.15 8.64 2.24
C ARG A 170 -7.09 10.05 2.78
N VAL A 171 -6.49 10.99 2.04
CA VAL A 171 -6.36 12.39 2.46
C VAL A 171 -7.74 13.03 2.58
N ILE A 172 -8.60 12.90 1.57
CA ILE A 172 -9.95 13.49 1.58
C ILE A 172 -10.75 12.98 2.78
N LEU A 173 -10.82 11.65 2.98
CA LEU A 173 -11.57 11.06 4.08
C LEU A 173 -11.00 11.45 5.44
N ALA A 174 -9.66 11.45 5.59
CA ALA A 174 -9.02 11.82 6.84
C ALA A 174 -9.32 13.28 7.22
N TYR A 175 -9.14 14.23 6.29
CA TYR A 175 -9.37 15.64 6.57
C TYR A 175 -10.83 16.02 6.76
N THR A 176 -11.76 15.29 6.13
CA THR A 176 -13.20 15.55 6.26
C THR A 176 -13.82 14.87 7.47
N LEU A 177 -13.41 13.64 7.79
CA LEU A 177 -14.07 12.83 8.82
C LEU A 177 -13.35 12.89 10.18
N ALA A 178 -12.01 12.99 10.21
CA ALA A 178 -11.30 12.97 11.49
C ALA A 178 -11.63 14.15 12.42
N PRO A 179 -11.86 15.38 11.94
CA PRO A 179 -12.28 16.50 12.81
C PRO A 179 -13.62 16.24 13.51
N VAL A 180 -14.51 15.44 12.92
CA VAL A 180 -15.86 15.16 13.44
C VAL A 180 -15.89 13.88 14.28
N PHE A 181 -15.24 12.82 13.80
CA PHE A 181 -15.34 11.47 14.37
C PHE A 181 -14.07 11.00 15.10
N GLY A 182 -13.04 11.85 15.14
CA GLY A 182 -11.79 11.56 15.84
C GLY A 182 -10.76 10.79 15.00
N VAL A 183 -9.60 10.55 15.62
CA VAL A 183 -8.40 10.01 15.00
C VAL A 183 -8.60 8.64 14.32
N ALA A 184 -9.54 7.82 14.80
CA ALA A 184 -9.83 6.52 14.23
C ALA A 184 -10.23 6.60 12.75
N MET A 185 -10.82 7.71 12.31
CA MET A 185 -11.18 7.93 10.89
C MET A 185 -9.95 8.05 9.99
N ILE A 186 -8.83 8.53 10.52
CA ILE A 186 -7.57 8.54 9.77
C ILE A 186 -7.12 7.09 9.47
N TRP A 187 -7.26 6.20 10.46
CA TRP A 187 -6.91 4.80 10.32
C TRP A 187 -7.82 4.08 9.31
N TRP A 188 -9.12 4.29 9.38
CA TRP A 188 -10.09 3.71 8.44
C TRP A 188 -9.96 4.26 7.02
N ALA A 189 -9.52 5.49 6.84
CA ALA A 189 -9.32 6.08 5.53
C ALA A 189 -8.26 5.34 4.70
N ILE A 190 -7.30 4.66 5.35
CA ILE A 190 -6.21 3.94 4.71
C ILE A 190 -6.72 2.70 3.95
N PRO A 191 -7.37 1.71 4.59
CA PRO A 191 -7.87 0.54 3.89
C PRO A 191 -8.99 0.87 2.88
N ILE A 192 -9.78 1.91 3.11
CA ILE A 192 -10.76 2.38 2.12
C ILE A 192 -10.06 2.85 0.84
N GLY A 193 -8.96 3.59 0.98
CA GLY A 193 -8.14 4.02 -0.15
C GLY A 193 -7.53 2.84 -0.93
N TRP A 194 -7.04 1.82 -0.23
CA TRP A 194 -6.54 0.60 -0.87
C TRP A 194 -7.64 -0.12 -1.65
N PHE A 195 -8.79 -0.31 -1.04
CA PHE A 195 -9.93 -0.99 -1.66
C PHE A 195 -10.39 -0.31 -2.96
N LEU A 196 -10.50 1.02 -2.97
CA LEU A 196 -10.90 1.77 -4.16
C LEU A 196 -9.84 1.70 -5.26
N ALA A 197 -8.56 1.74 -4.91
CA ALA A 197 -7.47 1.59 -5.86
C ALA A 197 -7.44 0.17 -6.44
N ASP A 198 -7.59 -0.87 -5.60
CA ASP A 198 -7.64 -2.26 -6.04
C ASP A 198 -8.82 -2.52 -6.98
N LEU A 199 -10.00 -2.05 -6.61
CA LEU A 199 -11.20 -2.16 -7.45
C LEU A 199 -10.95 -1.52 -8.81
N THR A 200 -10.41 -0.31 -8.84
CA THR A 200 -10.09 0.42 -10.09
C THR A 200 -9.05 -0.35 -10.90
N GLY A 201 -7.99 -0.85 -10.26
CA GLY A 201 -6.94 -1.61 -10.93
C GLY A 201 -7.47 -2.89 -11.56
N VAL A 202 -8.26 -3.67 -10.83
CA VAL A 202 -8.85 -4.91 -11.33
C VAL A 202 -9.86 -4.66 -12.46
N LEU A 203 -10.72 -3.64 -12.33
CA LEU A 203 -11.67 -3.27 -13.39
C LEU A 203 -10.95 -2.86 -14.67
N TYR A 204 -9.88 -2.07 -14.57
CA TYR A 204 -9.09 -1.67 -15.73
C TYR A 204 -8.37 -2.88 -16.36
N MET A 205 -7.84 -3.82 -15.56
CA MET A 205 -7.21 -5.05 -16.05
C MET A 205 -8.20 -5.91 -16.85
N ASN A 206 -9.42 -6.06 -16.37
CA ASN A 206 -10.47 -6.83 -17.05
C ASN A 206 -10.94 -6.17 -18.36
N LYS A 207 -10.95 -4.83 -18.42
CA LYS A 207 -11.36 -4.08 -19.60
C LYS A 207 -10.28 -4.03 -20.69
N SER A 208 -9.03 -3.98 -20.27
CA SER A 208 -7.88 -3.94 -21.18
C SER A 208 -7.56 -5.34 -21.68
N LYS A 209 -8.13 -5.87 -22.72
CA LYS A 209 -7.95 -7.20 -23.40
C LYS A 209 -6.60 -7.94 -23.20
N ILE A 210 -5.71 -7.44 -22.36
CA ILE A 210 -4.40 -8.02 -21.98
C ILE A 210 -4.61 -9.25 -21.06
N GLY A 211 -5.80 -9.41 -20.52
CA GLY A 211 -6.20 -10.57 -19.68
C GLY A 211 -6.92 -11.70 -20.43
N ARG A 212 -7.17 -11.56 -21.75
CA ARG A 212 -7.83 -12.62 -22.55
C ARG A 212 -6.85 -13.51 -23.31
#